data_bd2b3141f42caef18d2f185893b9f21d
#
_entry.id   bd2b3141f42caef18d2f185893b9f21d
#
_cell.length_a   1.000
_cell.length_b   1.000
_cell.length_c   1.000
_cell.angle_alpha   90.00
_cell.angle_beta   90.00
_cell.angle_gamma   90.00
#
_symmetry.space_group_name_H-M   'P 1'
#
loop_
_entity.id
_entity.type
_entity.pdbx_description
1 polymer ?
#
loop_
_entity_poly.entity_id
_entity_poly.type
_entity_poly.pdbx_seq_one_letter_code
_entity_poly.pdbx_strand_id
1 'polypeptide(L)'
;MESAVTSIVQDEVRQFAAQARDWWDPNGPEAMLHKLNPVRLKYIRDQIDQHWQCDECSRQPLDSKTALDVGCGAGLLAEPLARLGASVTGLDASAVLIAVAREHAQAGALNINYRAGELAELNGQFDLVTCMEVIEHVADPASFVAELAKRMASNGLLVLSTPNATGWSKLLMITLGEGLGRIPKGTHDFDKFIGPDRIKVLLAEAGLKCIDVEGIAWSPSRGLHLSDDVRLNYLVTAVRA
;
A
#
# COMPACT_ATOMS: atom_id res chain seq x y z
N MET A 1 -1.79 -16.49 27.46
CA MET A 1 -2.01 -16.32 26.00
C MET A 1 -2.84 -15.06 25.85
N GLU A 2 -2.18 -13.93 25.66
CA GLU A 2 -2.86 -12.69 25.28
C GLU A 2 -3.45 -12.90 23.89
N SER A 3 -4.76 -12.75 23.76
CA SER A 3 -5.46 -12.74 22.49
C SER A 3 -4.84 -11.60 21.65
N ALA A 4 -4.23 -11.93 20.52
CA ALA A 4 -3.76 -10.94 19.57
C ALA A 4 -4.95 -10.03 19.23
N VAL A 5 -4.83 -8.75 19.52
CA VAL A 5 -5.85 -7.77 19.18
C VAL A 5 -5.87 -7.69 17.66
N THR A 6 -6.98 -8.12 17.06
CA THR A 6 -7.20 -8.01 15.60
C THR A 6 -7.03 -6.56 15.17
N SER A 7 -6.07 -6.28 14.30
CA SER A 7 -5.88 -4.94 13.73
C SER A 7 -6.91 -4.60 12.65
N ILE A 8 -7.69 -5.58 12.23
CA ILE A 8 -8.56 -5.59 11.06
C ILE A 8 -9.98 -5.18 11.43
N VAL A 9 -10.53 -4.21 10.70
CA VAL A 9 -11.96 -3.83 10.79
C VAL A 9 -12.77 -4.71 9.83
N GLN A 10 -13.48 -5.71 10.39
CA GLN A 10 -14.17 -6.76 9.63
C GLN A 10 -15.21 -6.25 8.62
N ASP A 11 -15.88 -5.13 8.91
CA ASP A 11 -16.89 -4.58 8.01
C ASP A 11 -16.25 -3.97 6.75
N GLU A 12 -15.07 -3.36 6.85
CA GLU A 12 -14.31 -2.84 5.72
C GLU A 12 -13.80 -3.99 4.83
N VAL A 13 -13.31 -5.09 5.42
CA VAL A 13 -12.92 -6.30 4.68
C VAL A 13 -14.08 -6.86 3.85
N ARG A 14 -15.30 -6.90 4.41
CA ARG A 14 -16.50 -7.38 3.69
C ARG A 14 -16.85 -6.48 2.50
N GLN A 15 -16.69 -5.17 2.66
CA GLN A 15 -16.98 -4.21 1.60
C GLN A 15 -16.02 -4.38 0.42
N PHE A 16 -14.71 -4.49 0.66
CA PHE A 16 -13.74 -4.75 -0.39
C PHE A 16 -13.96 -6.13 -1.05
N ALA A 17 -14.29 -7.16 -0.26
CA ALA A 17 -14.59 -8.49 -0.79
C ALA A 17 -15.78 -8.50 -1.75
N ALA A 18 -16.77 -7.63 -1.56
CA ALA A 18 -17.94 -7.53 -2.44
C ALA A 18 -17.59 -7.06 -3.86
N GLN A 19 -16.49 -6.33 -4.03
CA GLN A 19 -16.03 -5.77 -5.30
C GLN A 19 -14.91 -6.60 -5.94
N ALA A 20 -14.53 -7.74 -5.35
CA ALA A 20 -13.35 -8.51 -5.72
C ALA A 20 -13.31 -8.95 -7.20
N ARG A 21 -14.46 -9.26 -7.81
CA ARG A 21 -14.53 -9.70 -9.21
C ARG A 21 -14.15 -8.64 -10.21
N ASP A 22 -14.43 -7.38 -9.90
CA ASP A 22 -14.20 -6.23 -10.79
C ASP A 22 -12.89 -5.48 -10.44
N TRP A 23 -12.09 -6.04 -9.52
CA TRP A 23 -10.87 -5.39 -9.03
C TRP A 23 -9.85 -5.07 -10.14
N TRP A 24 -9.79 -5.93 -11.16
CA TRP A 24 -8.89 -5.76 -12.29
C TRP A 24 -9.51 -4.99 -13.47
N ASP A 25 -10.78 -4.58 -13.38
CA ASP A 25 -11.37 -3.69 -14.39
C ASP A 25 -10.90 -2.25 -14.16
N PRO A 26 -10.11 -1.65 -15.09
CA PRO A 26 -9.62 -0.28 -14.95
C PRO A 26 -10.72 0.78 -15.01
N ASN A 27 -11.95 0.39 -15.37
CA ASN A 27 -13.14 1.23 -15.36
C ASN A 27 -14.15 0.83 -14.26
N GLY A 28 -13.80 -0.16 -13.46
CA GLY A 28 -14.61 -0.70 -12.37
C GLY A 28 -14.59 0.18 -11.11
N PRO A 29 -15.11 -0.35 -9.99
CA PRO A 29 -15.14 0.35 -8.70
C PRO A 29 -13.75 0.82 -8.25
N GLU A 30 -12.70 0.02 -8.52
CA GLU A 30 -11.31 0.28 -8.12
C GLU A 30 -10.50 1.04 -9.19
N ALA A 31 -11.17 1.71 -10.14
CA ALA A 31 -10.53 2.47 -11.22
C ALA A 31 -9.50 3.50 -10.72
N MET A 32 -9.68 4.04 -9.51
CA MET A 32 -8.73 4.99 -8.92
C MET A 32 -7.41 4.33 -8.55
N LEU A 33 -7.42 3.09 -8.04
CA LEU A 33 -6.20 2.33 -7.74
C LEU A 33 -5.38 2.10 -9.02
N HIS A 34 -6.03 1.78 -10.14
CA HIS A 34 -5.37 1.64 -11.44
C HIS A 34 -4.70 2.94 -11.91
N LYS A 35 -5.28 4.10 -11.60
CA LYS A 35 -4.70 5.41 -11.94
C LYS A 35 -3.57 5.82 -11.00
N LEU A 36 -3.65 5.45 -9.71
CA LEU A 36 -2.62 5.74 -8.71
C LEU A 36 -1.40 4.84 -8.86
N ASN A 37 -1.59 3.59 -9.25
CA ASN A 37 -0.54 2.58 -9.26
C ASN A 37 0.70 2.95 -10.10
N PRO A 38 0.58 3.54 -11.30
CA PRO A 38 1.76 3.98 -12.06
C PRO A 38 2.60 5.03 -11.33
N VAL A 39 1.94 5.95 -10.60
CA VAL A 39 2.62 6.99 -9.80
C VAL A 39 3.32 6.39 -8.59
N ARG A 40 2.64 5.46 -7.89
CA ARG A 40 3.20 4.71 -6.77
C ARG A 40 4.39 3.87 -7.18
N LEU A 41 4.27 3.15 -8.29
CA LEU A 41 5.35 2.31 -8.83
C LEU A 41 6.56 3.14 -9.24
N LYS A 42 6.34 4.33 -9.82
CA LYS A 42 7.46 5.25 -10.10
C LYS A 42 8.19 5.63 -8.81
N TYR A 43 7.45 6.08 -7.79
CA TYR A 43 8.03 6.42 -6.50
C TYR A 43 8.79 5.24 -5.87
N ILE A 44 8.15 4.06 -5.79
CA ILE A 44 8.78 2.85 -5.26
C ILE A 44 10.06 2.53 -6.02
N ARG A 45 10.05 2.64 -7.35
CA ARG A 45 11.21 2.39 -8.18
C ARG A 45 12.33 3.39 -7.90
N ASP A 46 12.03 4.68 -7.80
CA ASP A 46 13.01 5.73 -7.48
C ASP A 46 13.66 5.44 -6.10
N GLN A 47 12.85 5.04 -5.10
CA GLN A 47 13.35 4.69 -3.76
C GLN A 47 14.21 3.42 -3.75
N ILE A 48 13.85 2.40 -4.52
CA ILE A 48 14.62 1.16 -4.71
C ILE A 48 15.99 1.48 -5.30
N ASP A 49 16.00 2.23 -6.41
CA ASP A 49 17.24 2.56 -7.13
C ASP A 49 18.18 3.38 -6.24
N GLN A 50 17.66 4.34 -5.49
CA GLN A 50 18.43 5.15 -4.57
C GLN A 50 18.99 4.32 -3.39
N HIS A 51 18.15 3.47 -2.77
CA HIS A 51 18.51 2.75 -1.56
C HIS A 51 19.54 1.65 -1.81
N TRP A 52 19.36 0.88 -2.88
CA TRP A 52 20.26 -0.23 -3.23
C TRP A 52 21.24 0.11 -4.35
N GLN A 53 21.28 1.37 -4.82
CA GLN A 53 22.15 1.85 -5.88
C GLN A 53 22.02 0.99 -7.15
N CYS A 54 20.77 0.71 -7.53
CA CYS A 54 20.46 -0.09 -8.70
C CYS A 54 20.74 0.70 -10.00
N ASP A 55 21.03 -0.03 -11.07
CA ASP A 55 21.05 0.56 -12.42
C ASP A 55 19.62 0.98 -12.81
N GLU A 56 19.42 2.27 -13.07
CA GLU A 56 18.12 2.83 -13.48
C GLU A 56 17.57 2.17 -14.77
N CYS A 57 18.43 1.62 -15.61
CA CYS A 57 18.06 0.88 -16.82
C CYS A 57 17.69 -0.58 -16.54
N SER A 58 17.94 -1.10 -15.33
CA SER A 58 17.60 -2.48 -14.99
C SER A 58 16.10 -2.70 -15.03
N ARG A 59 15.69 -3.78 -15.70
CA ARG A 59 14.29 -4.21 -15.69
C ARG A 59 13.93 -5.06 -14.47
N GLN A 60 14.93 -5.53 -13.75
CA GLN A 60 14.80 -6.38 -12.56
C GLN A 60 15.65 -5.86 -11.40
N PRO A 61 15.38 -4.63 -10.90
CA PRO A 61 16.17 -4.04 -9.81
C PRO A 61 15.97 -4.79 -8.47
N LEU A 62 14.95 -5.63 -8.37
CA LEU A 62 14.63 -6.45 -7.20
C LEU A 62 15.05 -7.91 -7.38
N ASP A 63 15.90 -8.23 -8.37
CA ASP A 63 16.47 -9.58 -8.48
C ASP A 63 17.16 -9.97 -7.17
N SER A 64 16.94 -11.20 -6.72
CA SER A 64 17.39 -11.73 -5.42
C SER A 64 16.82 -11.05 -4.17
N LYS A 65 15.88 -10.13 -4.30
CA LYS A 65 15.20 -9.46 -3.18
C LYS A 65 13.87 -10.12 -2.86
N THR A 66 13.52 -10.05 -1.57
CA THR A 66 12.19 -10.44 -1.08
C THR A 66 11.33 -9.21 -0.88
N ALA A 67 10.06 -9.29 -1.27
CA ALA A 67 9.10 -8.21 -1.05
C ALA A 67 7.84 -8.73 -0.33
N LEU A 68 7.32 -7.92 0.59
CA LEU A 68 6.04 -8.11 1.24
C LEU A 68 5.12 -6.95 0.86
N ASP A 69 3.96 -7.27 0.29
CA ASP A 69 2.91 -6.30 0.01
C ASP A 69 1.77 -6.52 1.00
N VAL A 70 1.61 -5.61 1.97
CA VAL A 70 0.62 -5.68 3.05
C VAL A 70 -0.65 -4.92 2.64
N GLY A 71 -1.80 -5.59 2.73
CA GLY A 71 -3.04 -5.11 2.14
C GLY A 71 -3.00 -5.19 0.62
N CYS A 72 -2.47 -6.30 0.10
CA CYS A 72 -2.22 -6.44 -1.34
C CYS A 72 -3.49 -6.48 -2.21
N GLY A 73 -4.67 -6.61 -1.60
CA GLY A 73 -5.94 -6.76 -2.30
C GLY A 73 -5.89 -7.89 -3.32
N ALA A 74 -6.33 -7.62 -4.53
CA ALA A 74 -6.24 -8.58 -5.64
C ALA A 74 -4.90 -8.54 -6.40
N GLY A 75 -3.83 -7.93 -5.82
CA GLY A 75 -2.47 -8.05 -6.33
C GLY A 75 -2.01 -6.96 -7.29
N LEU A 76 -2.71 -5.82 -7.37
CA LEU A 76 -2.38 -4.71 -8.29
C LEU A 76 -0.96 -4.16 -8.11
N LEU A 77 -0.39 -4.18 -6.90
CA LEU A 77 1.00 -3.78 -6.64
C LEU A 77 1.93 -4.99 -6.59
N ALA A 78 1.49 -6.10 -5.99
CA ALA A 78 2.30 -7.30 -5.85
C ALA A 78 2.82 -7.85 -7.19
N GLU A 79 1.99 -7.85 -8.25
CA GLU A 79 2.41 -8.31 -9.57
C GLU A 79 3.50 -7.46 -10.23
N PRO A 80 3.39 -6.13 -10.28
CA PRO A 80 4.49 -5.28 -10.71
C PRO A 80 5.80 -5.50 -9.94
N LEU A 81 5.74 -5.69 -8.60
CA LEU A 81 6.93 -5.99 -7.81
C LEU A 81 7.58 -7.33 -8.22
N ALA A 82 6.77 -8.35 -8.53
CA ALA A 82 7.26 -9.62 -9.04
C ALA A 82 7.91 -9.46 -10.44
N ARG A 83 7.33 -8.62 -11.32
CA ARG A 83 7.92 -8.31 -12.63
C ARG A 83 9.24 -7.52 -12.52
N LEU A 84 9.42 -6.75 -11.45
CA LEU A 84 10.68 -6.10 -11.10
C LEU A 84 11.73 -7.07 -10.54
N GLY A 85 11.42 -8.37 -10.42
CA GLY A 85 12.35 -9.43 -10.03
C GLY A 85 12.24 -9.92 -8.59
N ALA A 86 11.37 -9.31 -7.76
CA ALA A 86 11.22 -9.71 -6.36
C ALA A 86 10.58 -11.10 -6.19
N SER A 87 11.01 -11.82 -5.16
CA SER A 87 10.24 -12.92 -4.57
C SER A 87 9.17 -12.34 -3.66
N VAL A 88 7.92 -12.26 -4.17
CA VAL A 88 6.84 -11.51 -3.52
C VAL A 88 5.97 -12.41 -2.64
N THR A 89 5.67 -11.92 -1.44
CA THR A 89 4.56 -12.36 -0.60
C THR A 89 3.51 -11.26 -0.57
N GLY A 90 2.27 -11.55 -0.99
CA GLY A 90 1.12 -10.67 -0.86
C GLY A 90 0.26 -11.11 0.33
N LEU A 91 -0.01 -10.20 1.25
CA LEU A 91 -0.83 -10.44 2.44
C LEU A 91 -2.06 -9.55 2.43
N ASP A 92 -3.23 -10.13 2.61
CA ASP A 92 -4.49 -9.39 2.76
C ASP A 92 -5.42 -10.10 3.75
N ALA A 93 -6.25 -9.34 4.45
CA ALA A 93 -7.24 -9.87 5.37
C ALA A 93 -8.37 -10.64 4.66
N SER A 94 -8.66 -10.27 3.41
CA SER A 94 -9.75 -10.84 2.61
C SER A 94 -9.29 -12.09 1.85
N ALA A 95 -9.74 -13.26 2.28
CA ALA A 95 -9.51 -14.51 1.54
C ALA A 95 -10.13 -14.47 0.13
N VAL A 96 -11.17 -13.67 -0.08
CA VAL A 96 -11.83 -13.50 -1.38
C VAL A 96 -10.91 -12.75 -2.36
N LEU A 97 -10.31 -11.63 -1.91
CA LEU A 97 -9.33 -10.87 -2.72
C LEU A 97 -8.09 -11.71 -3.02
N ILE A 98 -7.60 -12.46 -2.03
CA ILE A 98 -6.47 -13.37 -2.22
C ILE A 98 -6.76 -14.46 -3.26
N ALA A 99 -8.00 -14.97 -3.32
CA ALA A 99 -8.38 -15.93 -4.37
C ALA A 99 -8.30 -15.30 -5.76
N VAL A 100 -8.81 -14.07 -5.93
CA VAL A 100 -8.72 -13.30 -7.18
C VAL A 100 -7.27 -13.00 -7.55
N ALA A 101 -6.45 -12.58 -6.57
CA ALA A 101 -5.03 -12.32 -6.78
C ALA A 101 -4.27 -13.55 -7.31
N ARG A 102 -4.53 -14.72 -6.73
CA ARG A 102 -3.91 -15.98 -7.17
C ARG A 102 -4.31 -16.36 -8.60
N GLU A 103 -5.60 -16.24 -8.93
CA GLU A 103 -6.11 -16.53 -10.26
C GLU A 103 -5.47 -15.62 -11.31
N HIS A 104 -5.42 -14.31 -11.04
CA HIS A 104 -4.84 -13.33 -11.96
C HIS A 104 -3.34 -13.53 -12.14
N ALA A 105 -2.59 -13.74 -11.06
CA ALA A 105 -1.14 -14.00 -11.13
C ALA A 105 -0.83 -15.28 -11.89
N GLN A 106 -1.63 -16.35 -11.70
CA GLN A 106 -1.49 -17.61 -12.43
C GLN A 106 -1.72 -17.41 -13.94
N ALA A 107 -2.75 -16.63 -14.33
CA ALA A 107 -2.99 -16.29 -15.73
C ALA A 107 -1.82 -15.46 -16.32
N GLY A 108 -1.17 -14.61 -15.50
CA GLY A 108 0.02 -13.85 -15.85
C GLY A 108 1.35 -14.62 -15.77
N ALA A 109 1.33 -15.93 -15.46
CA ALA A 109 2.51 -16.76 -15.21
C ALA A 109 3.48 -16.19 -14.14
N LEU A 110 2.94 -15.52 -13.13
CA LEU A 110 3.68 -14.97 -12.01
C LEU A 110 3.64 -15.91 -10.81
N ASN A 111 4.78 -16.09 -10.15
CA ASN A 111 4.88 -16.88 -8.93
C ASN A 111 4.91 -15.96 -7.72
N ILE A 112 3.75 -15.72 -7.11
CA ILE A 112 3.58 -14.85 -5.94
C ILE A 112 2.96 -15.67 -4.81
N ASN A 113 3.52 -15.55 -3.60
CA ASN A 113 3.01 -16.23 -2.42
C ASN A 113 1.89 -15.39 -1.77
N TYR A 114 0.65 -15.53 -2.25
CA TYR A 114 -0.49 -14.84 -1.66
C TYR A 114 -1.03 -15.56 -0.41
N ARG A 115 -1.26 -14.80 0.66
CA ARG A 115 -1.73 -15.28 1.97
C ARG A 115 -2.90 -14.45 2.47
N ALA A 116 -3.96 -15.11 2.95
CA ALA A 116 -5.02 -14.47 3.71
C ALA A 116 -4.68 -14.54 5.20
N GLY A 117 -4.79 -13.44 5.93
CA GLY A 117 -4.52 -13.38 7.36
C GLY A 117 -4.04 -12.02 7.84
N GLU A 118 -3.59 -11.96 9.09
CA GLU A 118 -3.10 -10.76 9.72
C GLU A 118 -1.57 -10.66 9.66
N LEU A 119 -1.06 -9.42 9.65
CA LEU A 119 0.38 -9.14 9.61
C LEU A 119 1.12 -9.74 10.83
N ALA A 120 0.48 -9.74 12.00
CA ALA A 120 1.06 -10.28 13.23
C ALA A 120 1.32 -11.80 13.15
N GLU A 121 0.58 -12.53 12.32
CA GLU A 121 0.71 -13.98 12.13
C GLU A 121 1.78 -14.35 11.10
N LEU A 122 2.24 -13.39 10.30
CA LEU A 122 3.26 -13.62 9.28
C LEU A 122 4.64 -13.68 9.93
N ASN A 123 5.44 -14.67 9.56
CA ASN A 123 6.84 -14.78 9.99
C ASN A 123 7.79 -14.38 8.84
N GLY A 124 9.01 -14.04 9.19
CA GLY A 124 10.05 -13.67 8.25
C GLY A 124 10.29 -12.16 8.16
N GLN A 125 11.35 -11.82 7.45
CA GLN A 125 11.74 -10.43 7.15
C GLN A 125 11.95 -10.29 5.65
N PHE A 126 11.69 -9.10 5.14
CA PHE A 126 11.68 -8.79 3.72
C PHE A 126 12.57 -7.58 3.43
N ASP A 127 13.21 -7.60 2.27
CA ASP A 127 14.02 -6.48 1.81
C ASP A 127 13.15 -5.25 1.51
N LEU A 128 12.01 -5.45 0.83
CA LEU A 128 11.02 -4.42 0.58
C LEU A 128 9.70 -4.75 1.29
N VAL A 129 9.17 -3.82 2.06
CA VAL A 129 7.81 -3.89 2.60
C VAL A 129 6.99 -2.75 2.02
N THR A 130 5.89 -3.06 1.35
CA THR A 130 4.92 -2.09 0.83
C THR A 130 3.61 -2.18 1.59
N CYS A 131 2.96 -1.02 1.80
CA CYS A 131 1.68 -0.92 2.51
C CYS A 131 0.92 0.29 1.98
N MET A 132 0.00 0.08 1.00
CA MET A 132 -0.67 1.15 0.29
C MET A 132 -2.13 1.25 0.68
N GLU A 133 -2.56 2.39 1.25
CA GLU A 133 -3.95 2.67 1.65
C GLU A 133 -4.49 1.62 2.64
N VAL A 134 -3.73 1.31 3.68
CA VAL A 134 -4.12 0.31 4.70
C VAL A 134 -4.14 0.90 6.09
N ILE A 135 -3.17 1.77 6.42
CA ILE A 135 -2.97 2.24 7.80
C ILE A 135 -4.17 3.03 8.34
N GLU A 136 -4.95 3.68 7.50
CA GLU A 136 -6.20 4.37 7.85
C GLU A 136 -7.35 3.43 8.22
N HIS A 137 -7.23 2.14 7.85
CA HIS A 137 -8.25 1.11 8.08
C HIS A 137 -7.96 0.24 9.30
N VAL A 138 -6.81 0.43 9.97
CA VAL A 138 -6.45 -0.36 11.15
C VAL A 138 -6.95 0.27 12.45
N ALA A 139 -7.28 -0.56 13.43
CA ALA A 139 -7.77 -0.12 14.73
C ALA A 139 -6.68 0.56 15.57
N ASP A 140 -5.42 0.11 15.47
CA ASP A 140 -4.26 0.64 16.19
C ASP A 140 -3.08 0.86 15.22
N PRO A 141 -2.93 2.07 14.67
CA PRO A 141 -1.83 2.40 13.77
C PRO A 141 -0.43 2.23 14.39
N ALA A 142 -0.27 2.45 15.71
CA ALA A 142 1.03 2.32 16.37
C ALA A 142 1.49 0.85 16.41
N SER A 143 0.63 -0.05 16.86
CA SER A 143 0.90 -1.48 16.84
C SER A 143 1.12 -2.00 15.42
N PHE A 144 0.33 -1.51 14.45
CA PHE A 144 0.46 -1.91 13.05
C PHE A 144 1.81 -1.51 12.44
N VAL A 145 2.27 -0.27 12.66
CA VAL A 145 3.59 0.19 12.20
C VAL A 145 4.72 -0.59 12.87
N ALA A 146 4.58 -0.95 14.17
CA ALA A 146 5.54 -1.80 14.85
C ALA A 146 5.62 -3.22 14.22
N GLU A 147 4.48 -3.78 13.78
CA GLU A 147 4.46 -5.06 13.06
C GLU A 147 5.10 -4.93 11.67
N LEU A 148 4.85 -3.84 10.92
CA LEU A 148 5.56 -3.57 9.66
C LEU A 148 7.08 -3.53 9.89
N ALA A 149 7.53 -2.81 10.91
CA ALA A 149 8.95 -2.73 11.26
C ALA A 149 9.57 -4.11 11.56
N LYS A 150 8.86 -5.00 12.24
CA LYS A 150 9.33 -6.37 12.51
C LYS A 150 9.53 -7.18 11.24
N ARG A 151 8.77 -6.88 10.17
CA ARG A 151 8.85 -7.58 8.88
C ARG A 151 9.96 -7.06 7.97
N MET A 152 10.60 -5.94 8.30
CA MET A 152 11.73 -5.41 7.54
C MET A 152 13.03 -6.15 7.84
N ALA A 153 13.79 -6.49 6.83
CA ALA A 153 15.18 -6.94 6.95
C ALA A 153 16.08 -5.80 7.51
N SER A 154 17.30 -6.11 7.91
CA SER A 154 18.22 -5.11 8.48
C SER A 154 18.54 -3.96 7.52
N ASN A 155 18.69 -4.24 6.22
CA ASN A 155 18.85 -3.24 5.14
C ASN A 155 17.57 -3.15 4.31
N GLY A 156 16.42 -3.29 4.96
CA GLY A 156 15.11 -3.26 4.32
C GLY A 156 14.58 -1.85 4.13
N LEU A 157 13.68 -1.72 3.15
CA LEU A 157 12.97 -0.51 2.80
C LEU A 157 11.48 -0.69 3.10
N LEU A 158 10.86 0.24 3.81
CA LEU A 158 9.41 0.35 3.97
C LEU A 158 8.91 1.49 3.10
N VAL A 159 7.92 1.21 2.26
CA VAL A 159 7.17 2.24 1.52
C VAL A 159 5.69 2.10 1.85
N LEU A 160 5.08 3.18 2.34
CA LEU A 160 3.66 3.21 2.63
C LEU A 160 2.98 4.42 1.99
N SER A 161 1.69 4.34 1.72
CA SER A 161 0.85 5.47 1.35
C SER A 161 -0.42 5.52 2.19
N THR A 162 -0.95 6.72 2.34
CA THR A 162 -2.24 6.97 2.98
C THR A 162 -2.80 8.33 2.57
N PRO A 163 -4.13 8.52 2.57
CA PRO A 163 -4.72 9.84 2.39
C PRO A 163 -4.32 10.78 3.54
N ASN A 164 -4.09 12.04 3.23
CA ASN A 164 -3.80 13.02 4.26
C ASN A 164 -5.08 13.49 4.97
N ALA A 165 -4.98 13.79 6.27
CA ALA A 165 -6.04 14.33 7.13
C ALA A 165 -6.35 15.81 6.79
N THR A 166 -6.67 16.12 5.53
CA THR A 166 -6.99 17.47 5.08
C THR A 166 -8.41 17.58 4.54
N GLY A 167 -9.01 18.78 4.64
CA GLY A 167 -10.30 19.05 4.02
C GLY A 167 -10.30 18.90 2.48
N TRP A 168 -9.12 18.98 1.85
CA TRP A 168 -8.95 18.78 0.41
C TRP A 168 -9.03 17.31 0.01
N SER A 169 -8.46 16.39 0.79
CA SER A 169 -8.60 14.95 0.57
C SER A 169 -10.08 14.55 0.70
N LYS A 170 -10.77 15.08 1.73
CA LYS A 170 -12.20 14.91 1.91
C LYS A 170 -13.00 15.41 0.70
N LEU A 171 -12.75 16.63 0.23
CA LEU A 171 -13.48 17.24 -0.87
C LEU A 171 -13.25 16.48 -2.19
N LEU A 172 -12.00 16.08 -2.48
CA LEU A 172 -11.68 15.40 -3.73
C LEU A 172 -12.24 13.97 -3.77
N MET A 173 -12.15 13.23 -2.67
CA MET A 173 -12.72 11.89 -2.56
C MET A 173 -14.25 11.91 -2.66
N ILE A 174 -14.92 12.89 -2.03
CA ILE A 174 -16.36 13.09 -2.16
C ILE A 174 -16.71 13.50 -3.62
N THR A 175 -15.99 14.46 -4.20
CA THR A 175 -16.34 15.02 -5.51
C THR A 175 -16.02 14.04 -6.65
N LEU A 176 -14.92 13.30 -6.59
CA LEU A 176 -14.55 12.32 -7.61
C LEU A 176 -15.20 10.95 -7.41
N GLY A 177 -15.49 10.57 -6.17
CA GLY A 177 -16.12 9.30 -5.84
C GLY A 177 -17.64 9.37 -5.83
N GLU A 178 -18.23 10.30 -5.07
CA GLU A 178 -19.69 10.42 -4.93
C GLU A 178 -20.33 11.12 -6.13
N GLY A 179 -19.66 12.10 -6.74
CA GLY A 179 -20.17 12.85 -7.91
C GLY A 179 -20.34 12.00 -9.18
N LEU A 180 -19.65 10.85 -9.25
CA LEU A 180 -19.79 9.87 -10.34
C LEU A 180 -20.61 8.64 -9.93
N GLY A 181 -21.20 8.61 -8.71
CA GLY A 181 -22.06 7.51 -8.24
C GLY A 181 -21.36 6.18 -8.05
N ARG A 182 -20.03 6.18 -7.90
CA ARG A 182 -19.17 4.98 -7.90
C ARG A 182 -18.62 4.59 -6.52
N ILE A 183 -18.75 5.43 -5.49
CA ILE A 183 -18.36 5.10 -4.12
C ILE A 183 -19.61 5.17 -3.22
N PRO A 184 -19.90 4.14 -2.43
CA PRO A 184 -20.99 4.18 -1.46
C PRO A 184 -20.78 5.30 -0.43
N LYS A 185 -21.87 6.04 -0.11
CA LYS A 185 -21.81 7.09 0.91
C LYS A 185 -21.42 6.50 2.26
N GLY A 186 -20.45 7.13 2.94
CA GLY A 186 -20.03 6.75 4.29
C GLY A 186 -18.83 5.80 4.38
N THR A 187 -18.11 5.57 3.29
CA THR A 187 -16.97 4.63 3.23
C THR A 187 -15.71 5.13 3.94
N HIS A 188 -15.57 6.44 4.20
CA HIS A 188 -14.37 7.01 4.81
C HIS A 188 -14.70 7.76 6.09
N ASP A 189 -14.20 7.25 7.19
CA ASP A 189 -14.15 7.93 8.48
C ASP A 189 -12.93 8.87 8.48
N PHE A 190 -13.18 10.17 8.24
CA PHE A 190 -12.11 11.18 8.10
C PHE A 190 -11.30 11.40 9.37
N ASP A 191 -11.80 10.97 10.52
CA ASP A 191 -11.08 11.03 11.80
C ASP A 191 -9.95 9.99 11.88
N LYS A 192 -9.92 9.02 10.95
CA LYS A 192 -8.88 8.00 10.82
C LYS A 192 -7.71 8.41 9.92
N PHE A 193 -7.82 9.52 9.20
CA PHE A 193 -6.73 9.95 8.31
C PHE A 193 -5.52 10.43 9.11
N ILE A 194 -4.34 10.01 8.68
CA ILE A 194 -3.07 10.25 9.37
C ILE A 194 -2.27 11.30 8.59
N GLY A 195 -1.92 12.40 9.26
CA GLY A 195 -1.06 13.42 8.65
C GLY A 195 0.43 13.01 8.64
N PRO A 196 1.26 13.62 7.74
CA PRO A 196 2.68 13.26 7.61
C PRO A 196 3.49 13.36 8.90
N ASP A 197 3.21 14.33 9.77
CA ASP A 197 3.94 14.46 11.03
C ASP A 197 3.60 13.33 12.01
N ARG A 198 2.34 12.89 12.03
CA ARG A 198 1.94 11.77 12.88
C ARG A 198 2.55 10.45 12.40
N ILE A 199 2.61 10.21 11.06
CA ILE A 199 3.25 9.00 10.55
C ILE A 199 4.75 8.97 10.89
N LYS A 200 5.47 10.11 10.82
CA LYS A 200 6.87 10.20 11.23
C LYS A 200 7.07 9.83 12.69
N VAL A 201 6.16 10.25 13.57
CA VAL A 201 6.20 9.87 14.99
C VAL A 201 6.00 8.37 15.17
N LEU A 202 4.99 7.78 14.50
CA LEU A 202 4.71 6.34 14.57
C LEU A 202 5.90 5.51 14.07
N LEU A 203 6.54 5.94 12.97
CA LEU A 203 7.75 5.29 12.45
C LEU A 203 8.90 5.35 13.46
N ALA A 204 9.14 6.53 14.07
CA ALA A 204 10.19 6.70 15.06
C ALA A 204 9.94 5.85 16.31
N GLU A 205 8.71 5.77 16.81
CA GLU A 205 8.30 4.92 17.93
C GLU A 205 8.55 3.42 17.63
N ALA A 206 8.45 3.02 16.35
CA ALA A 206 8.75 1.66 15.88
C ALA A 206 10.23 1.41 15.55
N GLY A 207 11.14 2.36 15.84
CA GLY A 207 12.58 2.24 15.55
C GLY A 207 12.93 2.41 14.07
N LEU A 208 12.09 3.14 13.33
CA LEU A 208 12.31 3.46 11.93
C LEU A 208 12.61 4.95 11.73
N LYS A 209 13.46 5.24 10.76
CA LYS A 209 13.76 6.59 10.30
C LYS A 209 13.03 6.85 8.99
N CYS A 210 12.15 7.85 8.97
CA CYS A 210 11.59 8.37 7.73
C CYS A 210 12.71 9.06 6.94
N ILE A 211 12.90 8.66 5.68
CA ILE A 211 13.96 9.20 4.81
C ILE A 211 13.39 10.03 3.66
N ASP A 212 12.11 9.81 3.30
CA ASP A 212 11.45 10.57 2.25
C ASP A 212 9.94 10.67 2.49
N VAL A 213 9.33 11.78 2.02
CA VAL A 213 7.88 12.00 2.00
C VAL A 213 7.53 12.75 0.73
N GLU A 214 6.69 12.18 -0.12
CA GLU A 214 6.26 12.80 -1.37
C GLU A 214 4.75 12.67 -1.56
N GLY A 215 4.11 13.74 -2.03
CA GLY A 215 2.68 13.79 -2.28
C GLY A 215 2.31 13.21 -3.65
N ILE A 216 1.05 12.82 -3.79
CA ILE A 216 0.42 12.56 -5.08
C ILE A 216 -0.58 13.68 -5.34
N ALA A 217 -0.27 14.53 -6.33
CA ALA A 217 -1.10 15.64 -6.75
C ALA A 217 -1.74 15.35 -8.12
N TRP A 218 -2.77 16.11 -8.45
CA TRP A 218 -3.40 16.08 -9.77
C TRP A 218 -3.36 17.45 -10.44
N SER A 219 -3.08 17.47 -11.73
CA SER A 219 -3.22 18.67 -12.54
C SER A 219 -3.78 18.33 -13.93
N PRO A 220 -4.46 19.29 -14.62
CA PRO A 220 -5.02 19.03 -15.96
C PRO A 220 -3.97 18.65 -17.00
N SER A 221 -2.73 19.15 -16.87
CA SER A 221 -1.65 18.91 -17.83
C SER A 221 -0.87 17.62 -17.61
N ARG A 222 -0.80 17.11 -16.36
CA ARG A 222 0.02 15.94 -15.99
C ARG A 222 -0.81 14.77 -15.45
N GLY A 223 -2.09 14.97 -15.18
CA GLY A 223 -2.89 13.98 -14.45
C GLY A 223 -2.39 13.81 -13.02
N LEU A 224 -2.45 12.59 -12.48
CA LEU A 224 -1.83 12.22 -11.21
C LEU A 224 -0.31 12.19 -11.39
N HIS A 225 0.42 12.79 -10.45
CA HIS A 225 1.88 12.88 -10.47
C HIS A 225 2.45 13.09 -9.08
N LEU A 226 3.73 12.73 -8.90
CA LEU A 226 4.49 13.01 -7.70
C LEU A 226 4.71 14.53 -7.52
N SER A 227 4.67 15.00 -6.27
CA SER A 227 4.71 16.43 -5.94
C SER A 227 5.08 16.64 -4.47
N ASP A 228 5.66 17.79 -4.14
CA ASP A 228 5.83 18.25 -2.75
C ASP A 228 4.49 18.53 -2.04
N ASP A 229 3.39 18.55 -2.79
CA ASP A 229 2.06 18.80 -2.25
C ASP A 229 1.44 17.52 -1.66
N VAL A 230 1.57 17.36 -0.35
CA VAL A 230 1.06 16.20 0.42
C VAL A 230 -0.41 16.34 0.83
N ARG A 231 -1.15 17.36 0.36
CA ARG A 231 -2.50 17.66 0.87
C ARG A 231 -3.56 16.61 0.54
N LEU A 232 -3.39 15.82 -0.51
CA LEU A 232 -4.39 14.82 -0.94
C LEU A 232 -4.03 13.43 -0.43
N ASN A 233 -2.96 12.89 -0.94
CA ASN A 233 -2.41 11.58 -0.64
C ASN A 233 -0.88 11.71 -0.62
N TYR A 234 -0.22 10.91 0.17
CA TYR A 234 1.24 10.94 0.24
C TYR A 234 1.84 9.56 0.40
N LEU A 235 3.09 9.47 -0.01
CA LEU A 235 3.95 8.31 0.11
C LEU A 235 5.04 8.62 1.13
N VAL A 236 5.44 7.63 1.88
CA VAL A 236 6.51 7.73 2.88
C VAL A 236 7.45 6.56 2.69
N THR A 237 8.75 6.86 2.72
CA THR A 237 9.79 5.85 2.75
C THR A 237 10.54 5.89 4.07
N ALA A 238 10.75 4.70 4.66
CA ALA A 238 11.47 4.56 5.91
C ALA A 238 12.46 3.39 5.87
N VAL A 239 13.52 3.52 6.67
CA VAL A 239 14.55 2.50 6.92
C VAL A 239 14.69 2.26 8.42
N ARG A 240 15.41 1.22 8.82
CA ARG A 240 15.76 1.05 10.25
C ARG A 240 16.64 2.21 10.73
N ALA A 241 16.39 2.70 11.96
CA ALA A 241 17.13 3.79 12.57
C ALA A 241 18.54 3.34 13.01
#